data_51142be2cd787a6d7aa4e51f8806a6f7
#
_entry.id   51142be2cd787a6d7aa4e51f8806a6f7
#
_cell.length_a   1.000
_cell.length_b   1.000
_cell.length_c   1.000
_cell.angle_alpha   90.00
_cell.angle_beta   90.00
_cell.angle_gamma   90.00
#
_symmetry.space_group_name_H-M   'P 1'
#
loop_
_entity.id
_entity.type
_entity.pdbx_description
1 polymer ?
#
loop_
_entity_poly.entity_id
_entity_poly.type
_entity_poly.pdbx_seq_one_letter_code
_entity_poly.pdbx_strand_id
1 'polypeptide(L)'
;AILKNTEKYANIKLAKGLLLDETKTVRRGGESGVSTKKYGKVWFCLPKGRAIFKTYDDIFCFDIRQNRIINELICKELCNLVGIRCPEIEPASKNGVEGVVSYNVAKSGEELINAMKLGKIAHFNDFSNSLEDYAYIADELPIYGYNVDKRKFVEDIYKICIFDFITMQTDRHECNLFFIKNKSTREISVAPLIDNE
;
A
#
# COMPACT_ATOMS: atom_id res chain seq x y z
N ALA A 1 -4.54 25.53 13.35
CA ALA A 1 -4.57 24.27 14.15
C ALA A 1 -3.57 23.23 13.61
N ILE A 2 -3.37 23.13 12.30
CA ILE A 2 -2.48 22.16 11.66
C ILE A 2 -0.99 22.48 11.96
N LEU A 3 -0.59 23.76 11.93
CA LEU A 3 0.80 24.18 12.17
C LEU A 3 1.30 23.96 13.60
N LYS A 4 0.44 23.94 14.62
CA LYS A 4 0.84 23.63 16.01
C LYS A 4 1.12 22.14 16.24
N ASN A 5 0.69 21.26 15.36
CA ASN A 5 0.99 19.83 15.45
C ASN A 5 2.32 19.45 14.80
N THR A 6 2.86 20.24 13.87
CA THR A 6 4.14 19.91 13.22
C THR A 6 5.32 19.94 14.20
N GLU A 7 5.33 20.84 15.20
CA GLU A 7 6.36 20.83 16.26
C GLU A 7 6.26 19.58 17.17
N LYS A 8 5.07 19.05 17.38
CA LYS A 8 4.85 17.81 18.13
C LYS A 8 5.39 16.58 17.37
N TYR A 9 5.37 16.63 16.06
CA TYR A 9 5.91 15.56 15.21
C TYR A 9 7.41 15.70 14.94
N ALA A 10 7.96 16.90 14.94
CA ALA A 10 9.41 17.15 14.83
C ALA A 10 10.21 16.64 16.06
N ASN A 11 9.56 16.47 17.21
CA ASN A 11 10.14 15.91 18.43
C ASN A 11 9.77 14.44 18.68
N ILE A 12 9.11 13.77 17.74
CA ILE A 12 9.01 12.32 17.79
C ILE A 12 10.42 11.76 17.49
N LYS A 13 11.21 11.58 18.54
CA LYS A 13 12.14 10.45 18.58
C LYS A 13 11.25 9.26 18.27
N LEU A 14 11.36 8.72 17.05
CA LEU A 14 10.60 7.55 16.61
C LEU A 14 10.59 6.59 17.78
N ALA A 15 9.45 6.46 18.44
CA ALA A 15 9.29 5.63 19.63
C ALA A 15 9.94 4.31 19.26
N LYS A 16 10.76 3.74 20.13
CA LYS A 16 11.59 2.54 19.88
C LYS A 16 10.80 1.58 18.98
N GLY A 17 11.03 1.70 17.66
CA GLY A 17 10.31 0.93 16.66
C GLY A 17 10.68 -0.54 16.79
N LEU A 18 9.98 -1.37 16.08
CA LEU A 18 10.22 -2.82 16.06
C LEU A 18 11.69 -3.07 15.64
N LEU A 19 12.47 -3.74 16.48
CA LEU A 19 13.80 -4.20 16.10
C LEU A 19 13.68 -5.46 15.27
N LEU A 20 14.09 -5.40 14.01
CA LEU A 20 13.97 -6.51 13.07
C LEU A 20 15.23 -7.40 13.12
N ASP A 21 14.98 -8.69 13.35
CA ASP A 21 16.01 -9.73 13.36
C ASP A 21 16.11 -10.39 11.97
N GLU A 22 17.31 -10.46 11.41
CA GLU A 22 17.57 -11.05 10.09
C GLU A 22 17.17 -12.53 9.98
N THR A 23 17.17 -13.26 11.09
CA THR A 23 16.75 -14.66 11.11
C THR A 23 15.28 -14.86 10.76
N LYS A 24 14.47 -13.81 10.83
CA LYS A 24 13.04 -13.81 10.49
C LYS A 24 12.74 -13.36 9.06
N THR A 25 13.78 -13.18 8.23
CA THR A 25 13.58 -12.84 6.82
C THR A 25 12.95 -14.00 6.05
N VAL A 26 11.92 -13.71 5.26
CA VAL A 26 11.29 -14.71 4.39
C VAL A 26 11.85 -14.56 3.00
N ARG A 27 12.46 -15.63 2.48
CA ARG A 27 12.79 -15.69 1.05
C ARG A 27 11.49 -15.71 0.24
N ARG A 28 11.47 -14.94 -0.82
CA ARG A 28 10.36 -14.74 -1.73
C ARG A 28 9.77 -16.07 -2.20
N GLY A 29 8.56 -16.39 -1.79
CA GLY A 29 7.66 -17.26 -2.56
C GLY A 29 6.83 -16.34 -3.46
N GLY A 30 6.98 -16.46 -4.75
CA GLY A 30 6.29 -16.00 -5.95
C GLY A 30 5.06 -15.09 -5.94
N GLU A 31 4.79 -14.32 -4.92
CA GLU A 31 3.57 -13.52 -4.78
C GLU A 31 3.93 -12.03 -4.67
N SER A 32 3.42 -11.28 -5.61
CA SER A 32 3.51 -9.84 -5.82
C SER A 32 4.79 -9.34 -6.52
N GLY A 33 4.59 -8.58 -7.61
CA GLY A 33 5.62 -8.01 -8.47
C GLY A 33 6.51 -6.91 -7.84
N VAL A 34 6.65 -6.88 -6.52
CA VAL A 34 7.47 -5.90 -5.82
C VAL A 34 8.92 -6.31 -5.90
N SER A 35 9.74 -5.55 -6.63
CA SER A 35 11.20 -5.72 -6.69
C SER A 35 11.81 -5.37 -5.34
N THR A 36 12.13 -6.40 -4.55
CA THR A 36 12.62 -6.22 -3.18
C THR A 36 14.10 -5.84 -3.08
N LYS A 37 14.91 -6.11 -4.11
CA LYS A 37 16.36 -5.87 -4.05
C LYS A 37 16.79 -4.45 -4.40
N LYS A 38 16.03 -3.74 -5.23
CA LYS A 38 16.42 -2.43 -5.77
C LYS A 38 16.10 -1.25 -4.85
N TYR A 39 15.21 -1.46 -3.85
CA TYR A 39 14.66 -0.36 -3.05
C TYR A 39 14.68 -0.63 -1.53
N GLY A 40 15.58 -1.48 -1.03
CA GLY A 40 15.68 -1.74 0.41
C GLY A 40 14.44 -2.41 1.04
N LYS A 41 13.54 -2.99 0.24
CA LYS A 41 12.30 -3.63 0.71
C LYS A 41 12.59 -5.10 1.05
N VAL A 42 12.37 -5.50 2.31
CA VAL A 42 12.62 -6.87 2.80
C VAL A 42 11.38 -7.41 3.52
N TRP A 43 11.01 -8.65 3.24
CA TRP A 43 9.89 -9.32 3.90
C TRP A 43 10.30 -10.01 5.19
N PHE A 44 9.44 -9.89 6.21
CA PHE A 44 9.59 -10.51 7.52
C PHE A 44 8.33 -11.29 7.90
N CYS A 45 8.50 -12.36 8.71
CA CYS A 45 7.44 -12.98 9.48
C CYS A 45 7.46 -12.40 10.89
N LEU A 46 6.47 -11.60 11.24
CA LEU A 46 6.31 -10.97 12.54
C LEU A 46 5.13 -11.60 13.30
N PRO A 47 5.00 -11.37 14.61
CA PRO A 47 3.88 -11.94 15.39
C PRO A 47 2.49 -11.60 14.85
N LYS A 48 2.32 -10.40 14.29
CA LYS A 48 1.05 -9.97 13.66
C LYS A 48 0.85 -10.50 12.24
N GLY A 49 1.86 -11.14 11.63
CA GLY A 49 1.80 -11.68 10.28
C GLY A 49 3.00 -11.29 9.39
N ARG A 50 2.87 -11.56 8.10
CA ARG A 50 3.89 -11.16 7.12
C ARG A 50 3.87 -9.64 6.95
N ALA A 51 5.05 -9.05 6.90
CA ALA A 51 5.20 -7.60 6.73
C ALA A 51 6.41 -7.29 5.85
N ILE A 52 6.35 -6.17 5.16
CA ILE A 52 7.47 -5.65 4.39
C ILE A 52 8.14 -4.52 5.18
N PHE A 53 9.44 -4.59 5.36
CA PHE A 53 10.23 -3.49 5.86
C PHE A 53 10.66 -2.62 4.69
N LYS A 54 10.37 -1.34 4.78
CA LYS A 54 10.75 -0.31 3.82
C LYS A 54 11.78 0.60 4.47
N THR A 55 12.90 0.80 3.80
CA THR A 55 13.91 1.78 4.15
C THR A 55 14.14 2.70 2.96
N TYR A 56 14.56 3.89 3.21
CA TYR A 56 14.88 4.92 2.21
C TYR A 56 16.38 5.25 2.21
N ASP A 57 17.19 4.24 2.51
CA ASP A 57 18.66 4.36 2.65
C ASP A 57 19.38 4.74 1.34
N ASP A 58 18.74 4.48 0.19
CA ASP A 58 19.20 4.88 -1.14
C ASP A 58 19.07 6.39 -1.40
N ILE A 59 18.36 7.11 -0.50
CA ILE A 59 18.23 8.56 -0.56
C ILE A 59 19.37 9.21 0.21
N PHE A 60 20.25 9.91 -0.48
CA PHE A 60 21.43 10.57 0.09
C PHE A 60 21.10 11.69 1.11
N CYS A 61 19.92 12.28 1.03
CA CYS A 61 19.49 13.33 1.94
C CYS A 61 18.73 12.73 3.13
N PHE A 62 19.31 12.87 4.33
CA PHE A 62 18.72 12.38 5.59
C PHE A 62 17.31 12.95 5.84
N ASP A 63 17.13 14.24 5.61
CA ASP A 63 15.83 14.90 5.83
C ASP A 63 14.74 14.35 4.92
N ILE A 64 15.05 14.02 3.67
CA ILE A 64 14.09 13.42 2.73
C ILE A 64 13.72 12.01 3.20
N ARG A 65 14.67 11.21 3.70
CA ARG A 65 14.40 9.87 4.25
C ARG A 65 13.43 9.94 5.42
N GLN A 66 13.72 10.81 6.39
CA GLN A 66 12.87 10.98 7.56
C GLN A 66 11.47 11.45 7.17
N ASN A 67 11.36 12.37 6.22
CA ASN A 67 10.09 12.85 5.73
C ASN A 67 9.25 11.74 5.10
N ARG A 68 9.84 10.83 4.33
CA ARG A 68 9.11 9.68 3.74
C ARG A 68 8.61 8.71 4.80
N ILE A 69 9.41 8.38 5.82
CA ILE A 69 8.97 7.58 6.96
C ILE A 69 7.79 8.24 7.67
N ILE A 70 7.89 9.54 7.93
CA ILE A 70 6.85 10.33 8.58
C ILE A 70 5.60 10.38 7.71
N ASN A 71 5.73 10.57 6.40
CA ASN A 71 4.60 10.61 5.47
C ASN A 71 3.80 9.29 5.49
N GLU A 72 4.47 8.14 5.45
CA GLU A 72 3.79 6.83 5.56
C GLU A 72 2.97 6.72 6.85
N LEU A 73 3.52 7.18 7.98
CA LEU A 73 2.83 7.16 9.27
C LEU A 73 1.67 8.16 9.33
N ILE A 74 1.86 9.36 8.80
CA ILE A 74 0.81 10.39 8.72
C ILE A 74 -0.32 9.90 7.81
N CYS A 75 -0.01 9.37 6.64
CA CYS A 75 -1.00 8.84 5.71
C CYS A 75 -1.83 7.72 6.35
N LYS A 76 -1.21 6.82 7.15
CA LYS A 76 -1.95 5.82 7.93
C LYS A 76 -2.97 6.48 8.85
N GLU A 77 -2.56 7.48 9.63
CA GLU A 77 -3.46 8.15 10.58
C GLU A 77 -4.58 8.93 9.85
N LEU A 78 -4.26 9.57 8.72
CA LEU A 78 -5.26 10.23 7.88
C LEU A 78 -6.26 9.23 7.29
N CYS A 79 -5.80 8.07 6.79
CA CYS A 79 -6.67 7.00 6.33
C CYS A 79 -7.66 6.57 7.42
N ASN A 80 -7.17 6.38 8.65
CA ASN A 80 -8.01 6.02 9.80
C ASN A 80 -9.08 7.09 10.09
N LEU A 81 -8.69 8.37 10.04
CA LEU A 81 -9.59 9.50 10.29
C LEU A 81 -10.70 9.62 9.24
N VAL A 82 -10.42 9.33 7.98
CA VAL A 82 -11.39 9.46 6.88
C VAL A 82 -12.06 8.12 6.50
N GLY A 83 -11.76 7.05 7.25
CA GLY A 83 -12.37 5.73 7.03
C GLY A 83 -11.91 5.02 5.75
N ILE A 84 -10.72 5.33 5.26
CA ILE A 84 -10.07 4.59 4.17
C ILE A 84 -9.28 3.44 4.77
N ARG A 85 -9.43 2.25 4.21
CA ARG A 85 -8.65 1.09 4.63
C ARG A 85 -7.19 1.27 4.24
N CYS A 86 -6.28 1.10 5.19
CA CYS A 86 -4.84 1.07 4.96
C CYS A 86 -4.21 -0.10 5.74
N PRO A 87 -2.99 -0.53 5.39
CA PRO A 87 -2.29 -1.54 6.15
C PRO A 87 -1.93 -1.03 7.55
N GLU A 88 -1.74 -1.95 8.47
CA GLU A 88 -1.05 -1.62 9.73
C GLU A 88 0.39 -1.25 9.39
N ILE A 89 0.83 -0.08 9.85
CA ILE A 89 2.20 0.43 9.64
C ILE A 89 2.78 0.80 10.99
N GLU A 90 4.01 0.36 11.27
CA GLU A 90 4.73 0.65 12.50
C GLU A 90 6.16 1.12 12.19
N PRO A 91 6.72 2.04 12.98
CA PRO A 91 8.14 2.37 12.90
C PRO A 91 8.96 1.11 13.18
N ALA A 92 10.06 0.95 12.48
CA ALA A 92 10.97 -0.18 12.66
C ALA A 92 12.41 0.20 12.37
N SER A 93 13.34 -0.59 12.88
CA SER A 93 14.75 -0.47 12.53
C SER A 93 15.36 -1.84 12.26
N LYS A 94 16.32 -1.89 11.33
CA LYS A 94 17.09 -3.08 10.99
C LYS A 94 18.56 -2.69 10.86
N ASN A 95 19.42 -3.31 11.66
CA ASN A 95 20.87 -3.03 11.67
C ASN A 95 21.21 -1.53 11.83
N GLY A 96 20.43 -0.81 12.65
CA GLY A 96 20.61 0.62 12.84
C GLY A 96 20.00 1.51 11.75
N VAL A 97 19.43 0.93 10.70
CA VAL A 97 18.72 1.65 9.64
C VAL A 97 17.25 1.79 10.02
N GLU A 98 16.76 3.01 10.07
CA GLU A 98 15.37 3.34 10.36
C GLU A 98 14.48 3.18 9.12
N GLY A 99 13.23 2.81 9.35
CA GLY A 99 12.23 2.60 8.32
C GLY A 99 10.86 2.35 8.90
N VAL A 100 9.97 1.80 8.08
CA VAL A 100 8.64 1.35 8.50
C VAL A 100 8.42 -0.12 8.13
N VAL A 101 7.62 -0.78 8.92
CA VAL A 101 7.05 -2.10 8.62
C VAL A 101 5.61 -1.90 8.20
N SER A 102 5.26 -2.37 7.02
CA SER A 102 3.89 -2.40 6.51
C SER A 102 3.41 -3.85 6.42
N TYR A 103 2.33 -4.17 7.14
CA TYR A 103 1.80 -5.52 7.17
C TYR A 103 1.06 -5.88 5.90
N ASN A 104 1.17 -7.15 5.50
CA ASN A 104 0.52 -7.66 4.29
C ASN A 104 -1.00 -7.55 4.41
N VAL A 105 -1.62 -6.92 3.41
CA VAL A 105 -3.07 -6.72 3.36
C VAL A 105 -3.82 -7.92 2.77
N ALA A 106 -3.15 -8.77 1.99
CA ALA A 106 -3.72 -9.98 1.43
C ALA A 106 -3.66 -11.14 2.44
N LYS A 107 -4.79 -11.81 2.65
CA LYS A 107 -4.92 -12.99 3.52
C LYS A 107 -4.55 -14.28 2.78
N SER A 108 -4.51 -15.39 3.50
CA SER A 108 -4.38 -16.71 2.89
C SER A 108 -5.52 -16.95 1.90
N GLY A 109 -5.20 -17.42 0.69
CA GLY A 109 -6.15 -17.59 -0.40
C GLY A 109 -6.45 -16.32 -1.22
N GLU A 110 -5.87 -15.19 -0.85
CA GLU A 110 -5.97 -13.94 -1.58
C GLU A 110 -4.68 -13.64 -2.37
N GLU A 111 -4.82 -12.90 -3.45
CA GLU A 111 -3.74 -12.40 -4.28
C GLU A 111 -3.85 -10.88 -4.39
N LEU A 112 -2.75 -10.17 -4.17
CA LEU A 112 -2.66 -8.73 -4.42
C LEU A 112 -2.27 -8.52 -5.89
N ILE A 113 -3.13 -7.83 -6.64
CA ILE A 113 -2.92 -7.50 -8.05
C ILE A 113 -2.94 -5.98 -8.22
N ASN A 114 -2.10 -5.44 -9.09
CA ASN A 114 -2.13 -4.02 -9.42
C ASN A 114 -3.17 -3.72 -10.53
N ALA A 115 -3.45 -2.43 -10.75
CA ALA A 115 -4.45 -2.01 -11.72
C ALA A 115 -4.12 -2.44 -13.16
N MET A 116 -2.85 -2.44 -13.55
CA MET A 116 -2.44 -2.96 -14.85
C MET A 116 -2.83 -4.44 -15.03
N LYS A 117 -2.62 -5.27 -14.00
CA LYS A 117 -3.01 -6.68 -14.05
C LYS A 117 -4.53 -6.85 -14.04
N LEU A 118 -5.24 -5.98 -13.30
CA LEU A 118 -6.69 -5.93 -13.28
C LEU A 118 -7.26 -5.63 -14.67
N GLY A 119 -6.74 -4.61 -15.37
CA GLY A 119 -7.12 -4.29 -16.75
C GLY A 119 -6.95 -5.49 -17.69
N LYS A 120 -5.83 -6.22 -17.58
CA LYS A 120 -5.62 -7.46 -18.37
C LYS A 120 -6.64 -8.55 -18.07
N ILE A 121 -7.06 -8.69 -16.81
CA ILE A 121 -8.10 -9.65 -16.41
C ILE A 121 -9.46 -9.28 -17.00
N ALA A 122 -9.77 -7.98 -17.11
CA ALA A 122 -10.98 -7.45 -17.72
C ALA A 122 -10.89 -7.33 -19.25
N HIS A 123 -9.77 -7.78 -19.86
CA HIS A 123 -9.49 -7.62 -21.30
C HIS A 123 -9.56 -6.16 -21.79
N PHE A 124 -9.25 -5.22 -20.92
CA PHE A 124 -9.25 -3.79 -21.21
C PHE A 124 -7.81 -3.34 -21.55
N ASN A 125 -7.56 -3.01 -22.81
CA ASN A 125 -6.21 -2.73 -23.34
C ASN A 125 -5.85 -1.23 -23.31
N ASP A 126 -6.85 -0.35 -23.36
CA ASP A 126 -6.66 1.11 -23.44
C ASP A 126 -6.76 1.77 -22.06
N PHE A 127 -6.20 1.11 -21.05
CA PHE A 127 -6.28 1.54 -19.66
C PHE A 127 -5.45 2.81 -19.42
N SER A 128 -6.13 3.91 -19.07
CA SER A 128 -5.57 5.23 -18.80
C SER A 128 -5.49 5.58 -17.31
N ASN A 129 -5.94 4.66 -16.44
CA ASN A 129 -6.03 4.85 -14.99
C ASN A 129 -7.04 5.94 -14.59
N SER A 130 -8.08 6.15 -15.42
CA SER A 130 -9.16 7.07 -15.13
C SER A 130 -10.27 6.43 -14.29
N LEU A 131 -11.15 7.25 -13.71
CA LEU A 131 -12.31 6.75 -12.95
C LEU A 131 -13.29 5.99 -13.85
N GLU A 132 -13.42 6.42 -15.10
CA GLU A 132 -14.25 5.78 -16.12
C GLU A 132 -13.73 4.38 -16.43
N ASP A 133 -12.40 4.20 -16.50
CA ASP A 133 -11.78 2.91 -16.71
C ASP A 133 -12.14 1.93 -15.60
N TYR A 134 -12.09 2.37 -14.35
CA TYR A 134 -12.43 1.51 -13.21
C TYR A 134 -13.91 1.16 -13.16
N ALA A 135 -14.79 2.10 -13.53
CA ALA A 135 -16.22 1.83 -13.65
C ALA A 135 -16.50 0.80 -14.76
N TYR A 136 -15.86 0.93 -15.91
CA TYR A 136 -15.92 -0.02 -17.02
C TYR A 136 -15.40 -1.41 -16.60
N ILE A 137 -14.23 -1.47 -15.98
CA ILE A 137 -13.65 -2.72 -15.48
C ILE A 137 -14.59 -3.42 -14.50
N ALA A 138 -15.24 -2.67 -13.61
CA ALA A 138 -16.18 -3.23 -12.65
C ALA A 138 -17.44 -3.83 -13.33
N ASP A 139 -17.82 -3.32 -14.52
CA ASP A 139 -18.88 -3.89 -15.35
C ASP A 139 -18.44 -5.15 -16.12
N GLU A 140 -17.19 -5.19 -16.58
CA GLU A 140 -16.67 -6.29 -17.38
C GLU A 140 -16.27 -7.52 -16.54
N LEU A 141 -15.73 -7.33 -15.34
CA LEU A 141 -15.24 -8.43 -14.52
C LEU A 141 -16.24 -9.57 -14.29
N PRO A 142 -17.56 -9.32 -14.08
CA PRO A 142 -18.56 -10.38 -13.98
C PRO A 142 -18.71 -11.21 -15.26
N ILE A 143 -18.50 -10.64 -16.44
CA ILE A 143 -18.55 -11.34 -17.73
C ILE A 143 -17.47 -12.42 -17.79
N TYR A 144 -16.31 -12.15 -17.16
CA TYR A 144 -15.20 -13.10 -17.06
C TYR A 144 -15.28 -13.99 -15.80
N GLY A 145 -16.45 -14.00 -15.12
CA GLY A 145 -16.74 -14.86 -13.99
C GLY A 145 -16.09 -14.42 -12.68
N TYR A 146 -15.81 -13.14 -12.50
CA TYR A 146 -15.39 -12.58 -11.23
C TYR A 146 -16.57 -11.94 -10.50
N ASN A 147 -16.53 -12.00 -9.16
CA ASN A 147 -17.52 -11.36 -8.31
C ASN A 147 -17.03 -9.97 -7.90
N VAL A 148 -17.82 -8.93 -8.19
CA VAL A 148 -17.50 -7.55 -7.85
C VAL A 148 -18.74 -6.86 -7.30
N ASP A 149 -18.63 -6.27 -6.11
CA ASP A 149 -19.59 -5.26 -5.66
C ASP A 149 -19.24 -3.94 -6.37
N LYS A 150 -19.86 -3.71 -7.53
CA LYS A 150 -19.61 -2.56 -8.40
C LYS A 150 -19.70 -1.24 -7.65
N ARG A 151 -20.76 -1.06 -6.85
CA ARG A 151 -20.98 0.20 -6.13
C ARG A 151 -19.84 0.47 -5.16
N LYS A 152 -19.54 -0.52 -4.33
CA LYS A 152 -18.45 -0.42 -3.35
C LYS A 152 -17.09 -0.24 -4.02
N PHE A 153 -16.84 -0.94 -5.12
CA PHE A 153 -15.59 -0.87 -5.87
C PHE A 153 -15.35 0.57 -6.36
N VAL A 154 -16.34 1.19 -7.02
CA VAL A 154 -16.25 2.56 -7.54
C VAL A 154 -16.14 3.57 -6.38
N GLU A 155 -16.94 3.40 -5.32
CA GLU A 155 -16.85 4.27 -4.13
C GLU A 155 -15.44 4.22 -3.48
N ASP A 156 -14.83 3.04 -3.37
CA ASP A 156 -13.49 2.90 -2.79
C ASP A 156 -12.42 3.58 -3.68
N ILE A 157 -12.53 3.49 -5.01
CA ILE A 157 -11.65 4.23 -5.94
C ILE A 157 -11.83 5.75 -5.78
N TYR A 158 -13.05 6.25 -5.73
CA TYR A 158 -13.30 7.68 -5.50
C TYR A 158 -12.66 8.18 -4.20
N LYS A 159 -12.79 7.42 -3.12
CA LYS A 159 -12.16 7.77 -1.84
C LYS A 159 -10.65 7.87 -1.96
N ILE A 160 -10.02 6.93 -2.69
CA ILE A 160 -8.57 6.96 -2.93
C ILE A 160 -8.19 8.20 -3.73
N CYS A 161 -8.91 8.53 -4.82
CA CYS A 161 -8.62 9.73 -5.62
C CYS A 161 -8.74 11.02 -4.80
N ILE A 162 -9.77 11.14 -3.94
CA ILE A 162 -9.92 12.29 -3.05
C ILE A 162 -8.78 12.35 -2.03
N PHE A 163 -8.40 11.21 -1.47
CA PHE A 163 -7.30 11.11 -0.52
C PHE A 163 -5.97 11.52 -1.17
N ASP A 164 -5.67 10.99 -2.35
CA ASP A 164 -4.47 11.33 -3.11
C ASP A 164 -4.41 12.83 -3.46
N PHE A 165 -5.56 13.43 -3.81
CA PHE A 165 -5.66 14.87 -4.02
C PHE A 165 -5.36 15.68 -2.75
N ILE A 166 -5.91 15.28 -1.60
CA ILE A 166 -5.71 15.97 -0.31
C ILE A 166 -4.27 15.83 0.19
N THR A 167 -3.66 14.65 0.00
CA THR A 167 -2.30 14.35 0.44
C THR A 167 -1.25 14.73 -0.59
N MET A 168 -1.67 15.27 -1.74
CA MET A 168 -0.80 15.60 -2.88
C MET A 168 0.03 14.40 -3.36
N GLN A 169 -0.54 13.19 -3.30
CA GLN A 169 0.10 11.98 -3.78
C GLN A 169 0.14 11.99 -5.32
N THR A 170 1.32 12.12 -5.88
CA THR A 170 1.50 12.26 -7.34
C THR A 170 1.95 10.94 -8.01
N ASP A 171 2.27 9.91 -7.23
CA ASP A 171 2.80 8.65 -7.74
C ASP A 171 1.76 7.50 -7.75
N ARG A 172 0.44 7.82 -7.80
CA ARG A 172 -0.63 6.82 -7.89
C ARG A 172 -0.87 6.40 -9.33
N HIS A 173 0.10 5.75 -9.93
CA HIS A 173 -0.05 5.15 -11.25
C HIS A 173 -0.58 3.70 -11.16
N GLU A 174 -0.84 3.06 -12.29
CA GLU A 174 -1.46 1.74 -12.39
C GLU A 174 -0.68 0.59 -11.71
N CYS A 175 0.60 0.78 -11.43
CA CYS A 175 1.40 -0.18 -10.68
C CYS A 175 1.33 0.04 -9.15
N ASN A 176 0.84 1.21 -8.68
CA ASN A 176 0.74 1.59 -7.26
C ASN A 176 -0.69 1.60 -6.73
N LEU A 177 -1.69 1.27 -7.56
CA LEU A 177 -3.05 1.00 -7.12
C LEU A 177 -3.31 -0.50 -7.15
N PHE A 178 -3.78 -1.04 -6.02
CA PHE A 178 -3.89 -2.48 -5.82
C PHE A 178 -5.30 -2.95 -5.51
N PHE A 179 -5.55 -4.22 -5.85
CA PHE A 179 -6.80 -4.93 -5.64
C PHE A 179 -6.51 -6.28 -5.00
N ILE A 180 -7.46 -6.76 -4.22
CA ILE A 180 -7.45 -8.11 -3.64
C ILE A 180 -8.33 -9.00 -4.51
N LYS A 181 -7.75 -10.09 -5.02
CA LYS A 181 -8.45 -11.16 -5.71
C LYS A 181 -8.49 -12.40 -4.81
N ASN A 182 -9.67 -12.82 -4.42
CA ASN A 182 -9.85 -14.08 -3.71
C ASN A 182 -9.82 -15.25 -4.70
N LYS A 183 -8.94 -16.22 -4.48
CA LYS A 183 -8.71 -17.34 -5.41
C LYS A 183 -9.87 -18.33 -5.43
N SER A 184 -10.59 -18.50 -4.32
CA SER A 184 -11.69 -19.46 -4.20
C SER A 184 -13.03 -18.88 -4.63
N THR A 185 -13.38 -17.68 -4.15
CA THR A 185 -14.66 -17.02 -4.48
C THR A 185 -14.61 -16.23 -5.77
N ARG A 186 -13.42 -16.01 -6.33
CA ARG A 186 -13.14 -15.12 -7.47
C ARG A 186 -13.63 -13.68 -7.23
N GLU A 187 -13.81 -13.31 -5.98
CA GLU A 187 -14.14 -11.93 -5.61
C GLU A 187 -12.94 -11.00 -5.84
N ILE A 188 -13.22 -9.83 -6.44
CA ILE A 188 -12.25 -8.74 -6.61
C ILE A 188 -12.77 -7.52 -5.86
N SER A 189 -11.91 -6.94 -5.02
CA SER A 189 -12.19 -5.71 -4.28
C SER A 189 -10.97 -4.80 -4.28
N VAL A 190 -11.18 -3.51 -4.05
CA VAL A 190 -10.09 -2.54 -3.88
C VAL A 190 -9.29 -2.93 -2.64
N ALA A 191 -7.97 -2.99 -2.74
CA ALA A 191 -7.10 -3.28 -1.61
C ALA A 191 -7.06 -2.09 -0.62
N PRO A 192 -6.68 -2.31 0.64
CA PRO A 192 -6.24 -1.23 1.51
C PRO A 192 -5.16 -0.39 0.84
N LEU A 193 -5.21 0.92 1.04
CA LEU A 193 -4.33 1.88 0.39
C LEU A 193 -2.88 1.70 0.86
N ILE A 194 -2.00 1.27 -0.03
CA ILE A 194 -0.57 1.01 0.24
C ILE A 194 0.31 1.96 -0.59
N ASP A 195 1.58 2.09 -0.19
CA ASP A 195 2.59 2.93 -0.86
C ASP A 195 2.16 4.41 -0.96
N ASN A 196 2.01 5.06 0.19
CA ASN A 196 1.66 6.48 0.30
C ASN A 196 2.93 7.29 0.60
N GLU A 197 3.79 7.46 -0.37
CA GLU A 197 5.06 8.18 -0.26
C GLU A 197 4.96 9.66 -0.64
#